data_de06f99dd542ac36fe902f000690412a
#
_entry.id   de06f99dd542ac36fe902f000690412a
#
_cell.length_a   1.000
_cell.length_b   1.000
_cell.length_c   1.000
_cell.angle_alpha   90.00
_cell.angle_beta   90.00
_cell.angle_gamma   90.00
#
_symmetry.space_group_name_H-M   'P 1'
#
loop_
_entity.id
_entity.type
_entity.pdbx_description
1 polymer ?
#
loop_
_entity_poly.entity_id
_entity_poly.type
_entity_poly.pdbx_seq_one_letter_code
_entity_poly.pdbx_strand_id
1 'polypeptide(L)'
;CIRDRQEVSESMERVIAGPERKGRVLDEQTKHTIAYHESGHALVGHLLPHADPVHKISIISRGRALGYTLSIPKEDKVLNSLGEMRDELAVFMGGRVAEEIFCDDITTGASNDLERATKMARAIVTQYGMSAELGTQVFGQPNHEVFLGRDYGNTQDYSEETAKRIDDEVARIMKDAHDRAYEILASHREQMDLMANVLLERETVEGEACLALLDNTWDEYLKHEDEIIAAKEAEEAAARARDEHLADPNWKEEPVEPGDQDPNPPYREPAEGDGDDAPASASSTSDEAPVDAPAPQAPEQKGDGTER
;
A
#
# COMPACT_ATOMS: atom_id res chain seq x y z
N CYS A 1 18.37 1.02 -15.12
CA CYS A 1 17.72 0.48 -13.89
C CYS A 1 16.72 1.44 -13.24
N ILE A 2 16.94 2.76 -13.21
CA ILE A 2 15.95 3.73 -12.65
C ILE A 2 14.71 3.84 -13.56
N ARG A 3 14.91 3.89 -14.87
CA ARG A 3 13.83 3.88 -15.86
C ARG A 3 12.92 2.66 -15.72
N ASP A 4 13.52 1.49 -15.52
CA ASP A 4 12.78 0.23 -15.40
C ASP A 4 11.85 0.21 -14.16
N ARG A 5 12.25 0.84 -13.05
CA ARG A 5 11.40 0.95 -11.86
C ARG A 5 10.21 1.87 -12.07
N GLN A 6 10.41 3.02 -12.71
CA GLN A 6 9.31 3.95 -13.01
C GLN A 6 8.30 3.34 -13.98
N GLU A 7 8.76 2.66 -15.02
CA GLU A 7 7.90 1.97 -16.00
C GLU A 7 7.09 0.83 -15.34
N VAL A 8 7.70 0.09 -14.40
CA VAL A 8 7.01 -0.95 -13.63
C VAL A 8 5.97 -0.33 -12.71
N SER A 9 6.29 0.73 -11.97
CA SER A 9 5.35 1.44 -11.10
C SER A 9 4.16 1.98 -11.89
N GLU A 10 4.40 2.64 -13.02
CA GLU A 10 3.33 3.16 -13.89
C GLU A 10 2.46 2.03 -14.47
N SER A 11 3.07 0.90 -14.81
CA SER A 11 2.34 -0.27 -15.30
C SER A 11 1.44 -0.88 -14.23
N MET A 12 1.92 -0.97 -12.98
CA MET A 12 1.12 -1.40 -11.84
C MET A 12 -0.04 -0.44 -11.56
N GLU A 13 0.22 0.85 -11.55
CA GLU A 13 -0.82 1.87 -11.36
C GLU A 13 -1.89 1.82 -12.45
N ARG A 14 -1.49 1.57 -13.71
CA ARG A 14 -2.43 1.39 -14.82
C ARG A 14 -3.35 0.18 -14.64
N VAL A 15 -2.84 -0.89 -14.04
CA VAL A 15 -3.63 -2.09 -13.73
C VAL A 15 -4.56 -1.86 -12.54
N ILE A 16 -4.09 -1.19 -11.48
CA ILE A 16 -4.82 -0.98 -10.23
C ILE A 16 -5.87 0.14 -10.37
N ALA A 17 -5.44 1.32 -10.83
CA ALA A 17 -6.26 2.54 -10.88
C ALA A 17 -6.80 2.86 -12.29
N GLY A 18 -6.33 2.15 -13.32
CA GLY A 18 -6.70 2.39 -14.70
C GLY A 18 -5.83 3.46 -15.40
N PRO A 19 -6.09 3.74 -16.69
CA PRO A 19 -5.32 4.70 -17.45
C PRO A 19 -5.56 6.13 -16.95
N GLU A 20 -4.50 6.93 -16.96
CA GLU A 20 -4.54 8.35 -16.63
C GLU A 20 -5.40 9.14 -17.63
N ARG A 21 -6.22 10.05 -17.12
CA ARG A 21 -7.09 10.91 -17.93
C ARG A 21 -6.59 12.35 -17.97
N LYS A 22 -5.53 12.61 -18.74
CA LYS A 22 -4.90 13.94 -18.90
C LYS A 22 -5.83 15.05 -19.47
N GLY A 23 -6.98 14.71 -20.03
CA GLY A 23 -7.88 15.66 -20.68
C GLY A 23 -9.05 16.13 -19.83
N ARG A 24 -9.15 15.73 -18.55
CA ARG A 24 -10.24 16.17 -17.69
C ARG A 24 -9.89 17.49 -17.00
N VAL A 25 -10.53 18.56 -17.40
CA VAL A 25 -10.39 19.87 -16.73
C VAL A 25 -11.32 19.85 -15.52
N LEU A 26 -10.74 19.86 -14.33
CA LEU A 26 -11.46 20.03 -13.07
C LEU A 26 -11.45 21.49 -12.69
N ASP A 27 -12.56 21.99 -12.14
CA ASP A 27 -12.60 23.30 -11.50
C ASP A 27 -11.80 23.30 -10.18
N GLU A 28 -11.35 24.47 -9.75
CA GLU A 28 -10.49 24.64 -8.57
C GLU A 28 -11.17 24.14 -7.29
N GLN A 29 -12.48 24.31 -7.15
CA GLN A 29 -13.21 23.82 -5.99
C GLN A 29 -13.25 22.28 -5.93
N THR A 30 -13.46 21.64 -7.07
CA THR A 30 -13.39 20.17 -7.16
C THR A 30 -11.99 19.66 -6.86
N LYS A 31 -10.93 20.30 -7.40
CA LYS A 31 -9.55 19.93 -7.08
C LYS A 31 -9.24 20.05 -5.59
N HIS A 32 -9.69 21.15 -4.97
CA HIS A 32 -9.56 21.39 -3.54
C HIS A 32 -10.20 20.25 -2.72
N THR A 33 -11.47 19.92 -3.04
CA THR A 33 -12.16 18.82 -2.36
C THR A 33 -11.42 17.49 -2.52
N ILE A 34 -10.93 17.17 -3.73
CA ILE A 34 -10.17 15.94 -3.97
C ILE A 34 -8.87 15.95 -3.17
N ALA A 35 -8.15 17.06 -3.11
CA ALA A 35 -6.90 17.16 -2.36
C ALA A 35 -7.09 16.86 -0.88
N TYR A 36 -8.13 17.42 -0.24
CA TYR A 36 -8.44 17.09 1.15
C TYR A 36 -8.93 15.66 1.32
N HIS A 37 -9.74 15.16 0.39
CA HIS A 37 -10.24 13.78 0.40
C HIS A 37 -9.09 12.76 0.40
N GLU A 38 -8.18 12.87 -0.55
CA GLU A 38 -7.02 11.97 -0.67
C GLU A 38 -6.03 12.15 0.49
N SER A 39 -5.81 13.40 0.95
CA SER A 39 -5.02 13.66 2.16
C SER A 39 -5.63 13.01 3.39
N GLY A 40 -6.96 12.99 3.51
CA GLY A 40 -7.66 12.34 4.60
C GLY A 40 -7.43 10.83 4.65
N HIS A 41 -7.55 10.14 3.51
CA HIS A 41 -7.20 8.72 3.42
C HIS A 41 -5.75 8.46 3.80
N ALA A 42 -4.84 9.26 3.27
CA ALA A 42 -3.41 9.08 3.49
C ALA A 42 -3.01 9.31 4.96
N LEU A 43 -3.46 10.39 5.58
CA LEU A 43 -3.09 10.72 6.95
C LEU A 43 -3.70 9.74 7.96
N VAL A 44 -4.97 9.36 7.79
CA VAL A 44 -5.60 8.33 8.63
C VAL A 44 -4.86 7.00 8.49
N GLY A 45 -4.54 6.59 7.25
CA GLY A 45 -3.79 5.36 7.00
C GLY A 45 -2.39 5.37 7.63
N HIS A 46 -1.68 6.50 7.56
CA HIS A 46 -0.34 6.62 8.13
C HIS A 46 -0.31 6.53 9.66
N LEU A 47 -1.30 7.14 10.33
CA LEU A 47 -1.35 7.21 11.79
C LEU A 47 -1.95 5.96 12.45
N LEU A 48 -2.57 5.06 11.68
CA LEU A 48 -3.14 3.83 12.21
C LEU A 48 -2.12 2.68 12.18
N PRO A 49 -1.98 1.93 13.30
CA PRO A 49 -0.88 0.98 13.47
C PRO A 49 -0.95 -0.25 12.54
N HIS A 50 -2.13 -0.60 12.05
CA HIS A 50 -2.33 -1.81 11.24
C HIS A 50 -2.66 -1.48 9.77
N ALA A 51 -2.78 -0.21 9.41
CA ALA A 51 -2.99 0.19 8.04
C ALA A 51 -1.73 -0.03 7.18
N ASP A 52 -1.92 -0.27 5.91
CA ASP A 52 -0.82 -0.43 4.97
C ASP A 52 -0.14 0.92 4.69
N PRO A 53 1.20 0.94 4.55
CA PRO A 53 1.92 2.19 4.32
C PRO A 53 1.48 2.89 3.05
N VAL A 54 1.27 4.19 3.14
CA VAL A 54 0.97 5.03 2.00
C VAL A 54 2.24 5.28 1.21
N HIS A 55 2.19 5.01 -0.09
CA HIS A 55 3.30 5.17 -1.01
C HIS A 55 3.15 6.38 -1.93
N LYS A 56 1.91 6.69 -2.31
CA LYS A 56 1.61 7.75 -3.29
C LYS A 56 0.24 8.34 -3.05
N ILE A 57 0.14 9.65 -3.23
CA ILE A 57 -1.11 10.40 -3.20
C ILE A 57 -1.19 11.21 -4.50
N SER A 58 -2.33 11.18 -5.19
CA SER A 58 -2.50 11.90 -6.45
C SER A 58 -3.92 12.41 -6.62
N ILE A 59 -4.05 13.64 -7.09
CA ILE A 59 -5.31 14.26 -7.51
C ILE A 59 -5.55 14.15 -9.02
N ILE A 60 -4.66 13.45 -9.74
CA ILE A 60 -4.83 13.19 -11.16
C ILE A 60 -5.84 12.06 -11.36
N SER A 61 -6.87 12.34 -12.15
CA SER A 61 -7.93 11.36 -12.41
C SER A 61 -7.44 10.13 -13.16
N ARG A 62 -7.74 8.93 -12.63
CA ARG A 62 -7.48 7.64 -13.28
C ARG A 62 -8.77 6.81 -13.36
N GLY A 63 -9.04 6.22 -14.51
CA GLY A 63 -10.24 5.41 -14.70
C GLY A 63 -11.53 6.15 -14.32
N ARG A 64 -12.19 5.74 -13.24
CA ARG A 64 -13.38 6.40 -12.68
C ARG A 64 -13.05 7.28 -11.47
N ALA A 65 -11.90 7.10 -10.86
CA ALA A 65 -11.47 7.86 -9.71
C ALA A 65 -11.04 9.29 -10.10
N LEU A 66 -11.34 10.25 -9.25
CA LEU A 66 -10.95 11.65 -9.42
C LEU A 66 -9.55 11.92 -8.88
N GLY A 67 -9.17 11.20 -7.83
CA GLY A 67 -7.84 11.07 -7.24
C GLY A 67 -7.64 9.66 -6.77
N TYR A 68 -6.51 9.36 -6.16
CA TYR A 68 -6.24 8.07 -5.51
C TYR A 68 -5.10 8.16 -4.51
N THR A 69 -5.23 7.39 -3.46
CA THR A 69 -4.18 7.12 -2.48
C THR A 69 -3.74 5.67 -2.63
N LEU A 70 -2.45 5.46 -2.92
CA LEU A 70 -1.88 4.13 -3.13
C LEU A 70 -1.15 3.69 -1.86
N SER A 71 -1.66 2.64 -1.23
CA SER A 71 -0.98 1.94 -0.14
C SER A 71 -0.46 0.60 -0.64
N ILE A 72 0.74 0.22 -0.19
CA ILE A 72 1.39 -1.03 -0.59
C ILE A 72 1.65 -1.85 0.68
N PRO A 73 1.09 -3.07 0.79
CA PRO A 73 1.36 -3.95 1.91
C PRO A 73 2.87 -4.25 2.04
N LYS A 74 3.39 -4.27 3.27
CA LYS A 74 4.78 -4.65 3.54
C LYS A 74 5.04 -6.14 3.35
N GLU A 75 4.02 -6.94 3.59
CA GLU A 75 4.08 -8.42 3.57
C GLU A 75 2.81 -8.99 2.94
N ASP A 76 2.91 -10.18 2.38
CA ASP A 76 1.75 -10.91 1.87
C ASP A 76 0.90 -11.40 3.05
N LYS A 77 -0.22 -10.74 3.30
CA LYS A 77 -1.14 -11.09 4.39
C LYS A 77 -2.10 -12.18 3.94
N VAL A 78 -2.08 -13.30 4.64
CA VAL A 78 -3.01 -14.43 4.41
C VAL A 78 -4.25 -14.32 5.31
N LEU A 79 -4.12 -13.70 6.48
CA LEU A 79 -5.19 -13.52 7.47
C LEU A 79 -5.30 -12.05 7.84
N ASN A 80 -6.54 -11.58 8.01
CA ASN A 80 -6.82 -10.24 8.51
C ASN A 80 -7.40 -10.34 9.93
N SER A 81 -6.82 -9.62 10.85
CA SER A 81 -7.32 -9.49 12.21
C SER A 81 -8.49 -8.48 12.28
N LEU A 82 -9.29 -8.54 13.34
CA LEU A 82 -10.33 -7.54 13.57
C LEU A 82 -9.77 -6.13 13.73
N GLY A 83 -8.56 -6.01 14.31
CA GLY A 83 -7.86 -4.72 14.45
C GLY A 83 -7.52 -4.11 13.09
N GLU A 84 -6.95 -4.91 12.17
CA GLU A 84 -6.65 -4.48 10.81
C GLU A 84 -7.91 -4.04 10.05
N MET A 85 -8.99 -4.84 10.13
CA MET A 85 -10.24 -4.47 9.47
C MET A 85 -10.85 -3.18 10.04
N ARG A 86 -10.73 -2.92 11.35
CA ARG A 86 -11.19 -1.66 11.96
C ARG A 86 -10.35 -0.47 11.51
N ASP A 87 -9.05 -0.64 11.40
CA ASP A 87 -8.15 0.40 10.89
C ASP A 87 -8.45 0.69 9.41
N GLU A 88 -8.65 -0.35 8.60
CA GLU A 88 -9.03 -0.19 7.19
C GLU A 88 -10.40 0.52 7.03
N LEU A 89 -11.37 0.21 7.88
CA LEU A 89 -12.64 0.94 7.92
C LEU A 89 -12.45 2.43 8.22
N ALA A 90 -11.57 2.78 9.17
CA ALA A 90 -11.28 4.18 9.46
C ALA A 90 -10.56 4.87 8.30
N VAL A 91 -9.67 4.16 7.58
CA VAL A 91 -9.05 4.68 6.35
C VAL A 91 -10.10 4.98 5.28
N PHE A 92 -11.09 4.09 5.05
CA PHE A 92 -12.19 4.37 4.10
C PHE A 92 -13.01 5.59 4.50
N MET A 93 -13.16 5.86 5.80
CA MET A 93 -13.86 7.06 6.28
C MET A 93 -13.02 8.33 6.12
N GLY A 94 -11.69 8.21 6.01
CA GLY A 94 -10.76 9.34 5.99
C GLY A 94 -11.11 10.41 4.98
N GLY A 95 -11.39 10.04 3.72
CA GLY A 95 -11.77 10.99 2.68
C GLY A 95 -13.09 11.71 2.99
N ARG A 96 -14.11 10.97 3.42
CA ARG A 96 -15.41 11.53 3.80
C ARG A 96 -15.32 12.50 4.96
N VAL A 97 -14.60 12.12 6.01
CA VAL A 97 -14.41 12.95 7.19
C VAL A 97 -13.56 14.19 6.87
N ALA A 98 -12.59 14.08 5.95
CA ALA A 98 -11.84 15.23 5.48
C ALA A 98 -12.76 16.25 4.79
N GLU A 99 -13.70 15.81 3.93
CA GLU A 99 -14.70 16.70 3.34
C GLU A 99 -15.55 17.39 4.43
N GLU A 100 -15.99 16.66 5.46
CA GLU A 100 -16.80 17.21 6.57
C GLU A 100 -16.09 18.27 7.40
N ILE A 101 -14.76 18.17 7.58
CA ILE A 101 -13.99 19.07 8.43
C ILE A 101 -13.45 20.28 7.65
N PHE A 102 -13.03 20.08 6.39
CA PHE A 102 -12.23 21.05 5.63
C PHE A 102 -12.91 21.62 4.39
N CYS A 103 -14.02 21.02 3.93
CA CYS A 103 -14.77 21.52 2.78
C CYS A 103 -16.09 22.15 3.21
N ASP A 104 -16.66 23.01 2.36
CA ASP A 104 -17.94 23.69 2.63
C ASP A 104 -19.13 22.71 2.60
N ASP A 105 -19.02 21.64 1.81
CA ASP A 105 -20.06 20.61 1.66
C ASP A 105 -19.44 19.25 1.36
N ILE A 106 -20.20 18.21 1.66
CA ILE A 106 -19.86 16.83 1.39
C ILE A 106 -20.27 16.44 -0.01
N THR A 107 -19.48 15.58 -0.66
CA THR A 107 -19.71 15.20 -2.04
C THR A 107 -20.03 13.71 -2.21
N THR A 108 -20.39 13.35 -3.44
CA THR A 108 -20.58 11.94 -3.83
C THR A 108 -19.24 11.21 -4.08
N GLY A 109 -18.10 11.89 -3.94
CA GLY A 109 -16.77 11.32 -4.15
C GLY A 109 -16.52 10.09 -3.30
N ALA A 110 -16.90 10.14 -2.03
CA ALA A 110 -16.76 9.06 -1.07
C ALA A 110 -17.67 7.84 -1.30
N SER A 111 -18.48 7.78 -2.37
CA SER A 111 -19.48 6.72 -2.57
C SER A 111 -18.87 5.31 -2.63
N ASN A 112 -17.72 5.16 -3.26
CA ASN A 112 -17.02 3.87 -3.36
C ASN A 112 -16.45 3.43 -2.00
N ASP A 113 -15.88 4.35 -1.24
CA ASP A 113 -15.30 4.08 0.06
C ASP A 113 -16.37 3.68 1.06
N LEU A 114 -17.51 4.37 1.05
CA LEU A 114 -18.67 4.03 1.87
C LEU A 114 -19.26 2.66 1.49
N GLU A 115 -19.30 2.32 0.20
CA GLU A 115 -19.74 1.00 -0.26
C GLU A 115 -18.80 -0.11 0.24
N ARG A 116 -17.48 0.07 0.09
CA ARG A 116 -16.45 -0.87 0.57
C ARG A 116 -16.50 -1.02 2.09
N ALA A 117 -16.55 0.09 2.80
CA ALA A 117 -16.67 0.11 4.27
C ALA A 117 -17.93 -0.63 4.75
N THR A 118 -19.09 -0.36 4.15
CA THR A 118 -20.35 -1.04 4.50
C THR A 118 -20.26 -2.55 4.26
N LYS A 119 -19.70 -2.98 3.12
CA LYS A 119 -19.50 -4.40 2.82
C LYS A 119 -18.57 -5.07 3.84
N MET A 120 -17.48 -4.40 4.22
CA MET A 120 -16.54 -4.91 5.22
C MET A 120 -17.18 -4.99 6.61
N ALA A 121 -17.85 -3.94 7.07
CA ALA A 121 -18.55 -3.94 8.35
C ALA A 121 -19.60 -5.06 8.41
N ARG A 122 -20.36 -5.26 7.35
CA ARG A 122 -21.31 -6.35 7.24
C ARG A 122 -20.63 -7.73 7.27
N ALA A 123 -19.49 -7.89 6.60
CA ALA A 123 -18.72 -9.16 6.61
C ALA A 123 -18.16 -9.47 8.01
N ILE A 124 -17.67 -8.47 8.75
CA ILE A 124 -17.23 -8.61 10.15
C ILE A 124 -18.34 -9.24 10.99
N VAL A 125 -19.56 -8.74 10.82
CA VAL A 125 -20.71 -9.16 11.62
C VAL A 125 -21.27 -10.51 11.14
N THR A 126 -21.47 -10.68 9.82
CA THR A 126 -22.26 -11.80 9.28
C THR A 126 -21.44 -12.96 8.77
N GLN A 127 -20.20 -12.74 8.33
CA GLN A 127 -19.38 -13.78 7.70
C GLN A 127 -18.25 -14.28 8.60
N TYR A 128 -17.63 -13.36 9.36
CA TYR A 128 -16.46 -13.72 10.17
C TYR A 128 -16.78 -13.97 11.64
N GLY A 129 -18.02 -13.66 12.09
CA GLY A 129 -18.42 -13.85 13.49
C GLY A 129 -17.56 -13.08 14.48
N MET A 130 -17.10 -11.87 14.08
CA MET A 130 -16.18 -11.04 14.88
C MET A 130 -16.89 -9.93 15.65
N SER A 131 -18.23 -9.95 15.73
CA SER A 131 -19.00 -9.02 16.55
C SER A 131 -19.05 -9.50 17.99
N ALA A 132 -18.77 -8.61 18.93
CA ALA A 132 -18.93 -8.89 20.36
C ALA A 132 -20.42 -9.04 20.76
N GLU A 133 -21.32 -8.33 20.07
CA GLU A 133 -22.75 -8.31 20.36
C GLU A 133 -23.48 -9.55 19.82
N LEU A 134 -23.09 -10.05 18.64
CA LEU A 134 -23.76 -11.16 17.98
C LEU A 134 -23.01 -12.49 18.14
N GLY A 135 -21.79 -12.47 18.64
CA GLY A 135 -20.97 -13.65 18.90
C GLY A 135 -20.36 -14.29 17.64
N THR A 136 -19.86 -15.52 17.80
CA THR A 136 -19.13 -16.27 16.77
C THR A 136 -20.09 -17.09 15.92
N GLN A 137 -20.99 -16.42 15.20
CA GLN A 137 -21.97 -17.02 14.31
C GLN A 137 -21.88 -16.45 12.91
N VAL A 138 -22.29 -17.23 11.92
CA VAL A 138 -22.43 -16.82 10.52
C VAL A 138 -23.91 -16.63 10.23
N PHE A 139 -24.26 -15.53 9.57
CA PHE A 139 -25.64 -15.19 9.22
C PHE A 139 -25.75 -15.03 7.70
N GLY A 140 -26.82 -15.57 7.11
CA GLY A 140 -27.10 -15.41 5.69
C GLY A 140 -26.11 -16.21 4.83
N GLN A 141 -26.18 -17.53 4.87
CA GLN A 141 -25.35 -18.37 3.99
C GLN A 141 -25.67 -18.06 2.52
N PRO A 142 -24.64 -17.84 1.68
CA PRO A 142 -24.85 -17.73 0.24
C PRO A 142 -25.37 -19.08 -0.25
N ASN A 143 -26.59 -19.10 -0.78
CA ASN A 143 -27.11 -20.28 -1.46
C ASN A 143 -26.24 -20.56 -2.67
N HIS A 144 -25.33 -21.53 -2.57
CA HIS A 144 -24.49 -22.03 -3.65
C HIS A 144 -25.21 -22.91 -4.66
N GLU A 145 -26.52 -23.04 -4.55
CA GLU A 145 -27.31 -23.79 -5.54
C GLU A 145 -27.62 -22.88 -6.76
N VAL A 146 -26.59 -22.63 -7.57
CA VAL A 146 -26.76 -22.11 -8.94
C VAL A 146 -27.17 -23.26 -9.84
N PHE A 147 -28.40 -23.79 -9.67
CA PHE A 147 -28.98 -24.70 -10.63
C PHE A 147 -30.39 -24.26 -11.01
N LEU A 148 -30.57 -24.01 -12.29
CA LEU A 148 -31.86 -23.74 -12.94
C LEU A 148 -32.49 -22.35 -12.76
N GLY A 149 -31.86 -21.27 -13.27
CA GLY A 149 -32.60 -20.13 -13.86
C GLY A 149 -33.67 -19.42 -13.03
N ARG A 150 -33.71 -19.67 -11.71
CA ARG A 150 -34.59 -19.03 -10.77
C ARG A 150 -33.74 -18.40 -9.69
N ASP A 151 -33.68 -17.10 -9.69
CA ASP A 151 -33.22 -16.28 -8.58
C ASP A 151 -34.15 -16.57 -7.38
N TYR A 152 -33.82 -17.57 -6.60
CA TYR A 152 -34.33 -17.63 -5.23
C TYR A 152 -33.50 -16.64 -4.47
N GLY A 153 -34.07 -15.44 -4.28
CA GLY A 153 -33.47 -14.41 -3.47
C GLY A 153 -32.94 -14.97 -2.17
N ASN A 154 -31.83 -14.44 -1.70
CA ASN A 154 -31.23 -14.76 -0.40
C ASN A 154 -32.33 -14.95 0.63
N THR A 155 -32.68 -16.21 0.93
CA THR A 155 -33.61 -16.51 2.01
C THR A 155 -32.88 -16.19 3.30
N GLN A 156 -33.38 -15.16 3.99
CA GLN A 156 -32.90 -14.79 5.31
C GLN A 156 -33.10 -15.98 6.24
N ASP A 157 -31.99 -16.52 6.77
CA ASP A 157 -31.98 -17.70 7.66
C ASP A 157 -32.04 -17.31 9.15
N TYR A 158 -32.36 -16.07 9.45
CA TYR A 158 -32.45 -15.48 10.79
C TYR A 158 -33.71 -14.62 10.95
N SER A 159 -34.10 -14.41 12.22
CA SER A 159 -35.31 -13.64 12.58
C SER A 159 -35.16 -12.16 12.28
N GLU A 160 -36.28 -11.43 12.16
CA GLU A 160 -36.32 -9.97 12.02
C GLU A 160 -35.61 -9.26 13.19
N GLU A 161 -35.68 -9.81 14.41
CA GLU A 161 -34.96 -9.27 15.57
C GLU A 161 -33.46 -9.39 15.38
N THR A 162 -32.97 -10.52 14.87
CA THR A 162 -31.57 -10.72 14.54
C THR A 162 -31.13 -9.80 13.39
N ALA A 163 -31.97 -9.60 12.37
CA ALA A 163 -31.72 -8.66 11.29
C ALA A 163 -31.47 -7.25 11.83
N LYS A 164 -32.36 -6.80 12.72
CA LYS A 164 -32.20 -5.50 13.35
C LYS A 164 -30.90 -5.37 14.15
N ARG A 165 -30.55 -6.39 14.93
CA ARG A 165 -29.28 -6.41 15.68
C ARG A 165 -28.06 -6.40 14.75
N ILE A 166 -28.11 -7.05 13.60
CA ILE A 166 -27.06 -6.98 12.56
C ILE A 166 -26.95 -5.54 12.04
N ASP A 167 -28.07 -4.91 11.69
CA ASP A 167 -28.07 -3.53 11.17
C ASP A 167 -27.58 -2.53 12.22
N ASP A 168 -28.00 -2.66 13.49
CA ASP A 168 -27.55 -1.83 14.59
C ASP A 168 -26.04 -1.98 14.83
N GLU A 169 -25.50 -3.20 14.75
CA GLU A 169 -24.07 -3.47 14.94
C GLU A 169 -23.23 -2.96 13.77
N VAL A 170 -23.70 -3.12 12.51
CA VAL A 170 -23.05 -2.55 11.34
C VAL A 170 -23.00 -1.03 11.46
N ALA A 171 -24.12 -0.40 11.82
CA ALA A 171 -24.17 1.05 12.02
C ALA A 171 -23.20 1.52 13.12
N ARG A 172 -23.07 0.75 14.22
CA ARG A 172 -22.12 1.03 15.29
C ARG A 172 -20.67 0.94 14.79
N ILE A 173 -20.32 -0.12 14.08
CA ILE A 173 -18.96 -0.30 13.52
C ILE A 173 -18.61 0.85 12.57
N MET A 174 -19.53 1.24 11.70
CA MET A 174 -19.35 2.35 10.76
C MET A 174 -19.17 3.68 11.51
N LYS A 175 -19.95 3.90 12.56
CA LYS A 175 -19.82 5.09 13.41
C LYS A 175 -18.49 5.13 14.15
N ASP A 176 -18.07 4.02 14.74
CA ASP A 176 -16.78 3.92 15.45
C ASP A 176 -15.61 4.23 14.49
N ALA A 177 -15.67 3.74 13.24
CA ALA A 177 -14.69 4.03 12.21
C ALA A 177 -14.66 5.52 11.82
N HIS A 178 -15.84 6.12 11.65
CA HIS A 178 -15.98 7.55 11.37
C HIS A 178 -15.42 8.40 12.51
N ASP A 179 -15.84 8.13 13.75
CA ASP A 179 -15.40 8.88 14.92
C ASP A 179 -13.86 8.81 15.07
N ARG A 180 -13.27 7.64 14.82
CA ARG A 180 -11.82 7.44 14.87
C ARG A 180 -11.09 8.26 13.79
N ALA A 181 -11.58 8.26 12.55
CA ALA A 181 -11.03 9.10 11.49
C ALA A 181 -11.18 10.60 11.83
N TYR A 182 -12.33 10.99 12.41
CA TYR A 182 -12.58 12.35 12.83
C TYR A 182 -11.61 12.83 13.90
N GLU A 183 -11.36 12.04 14.94
CA GLU A 183 -10.40 12.37 16.00
C GLU A 183 -8.99 12.57 15.45
N ILE A 184 -8.56 11.72 14.53
CA ILE A 184 -7.26 11.83 13.86
C ILE A 184 -7.17 13.12 13.07
N LEU A 185 -8.10 13.38 12.15
CA LEU A 185 -8.05 14.53 11.25
C LEU A 185 -8.26 15.86 11.98
N ALA A 186 -9.16 15.89 12.97
CA ALA A 186 -9.40 17.10 13.76
C ALA A 186 -8.18 17.52 14.59
N SER A 187 -7.33 16.57 15.01
CA SER A 187 -6.10 16.85 15.76
C SER A 187 -4.91 17.22 14.86
N HIS A 188 -4.98 17.02 13.55
CA HIS A 188 -3.88 17.27 12.60
C HIS A 188 -4.25 18.29 11.51
N ARG A 189 -5.01 19.33 11.86
CA ARG A 189 -5.53 20.31 10.88
C ARG A 189 -4.44 20.99 10.06
N GLU A 190 -3.40 21.49 10.70
CA GLU A 190 -2.30 22.18 10.04
C GLU A 190 -1.57 21.26 9.04
N GLN A 191 -1.41 19.99 9.40
CA GLN A 191 -0.81 19.00 8.50
C GLN A 191 -1.72 18.69 7.32
N MET A 192 -3.01 18.58 7.53
CA MET A 192 -4.00 18.40 6.45
C MET A 192 -3.98 19.56 5.46
N ASP A 193 -3.93 20.80 5.97
CA ASP A 193 -3.85 22.00 5.13
C ASP A 193 -2.55 21.99 4.31
N LEU A 194 -1.41 21.62 4.94
CA LEU A 194 -0.14 21.48 4.23
C LEU A 194 -0.22 20.43 3.12
N MET A 195 -0.72 19.23 3.43
CA MET A 195 -0.85 18.12 2.47
C MET A 195 -1.72 18.51 1.29
N ALA A 196 -2.90 19.09 1.54
CA ALA A 196 -3.81 19.54 0.50
C ALA A 196 -3.19 20.61 -0.40
N ASN A 197 -2.50 21.61 0.17
CA ASN A 197 -1.82 22.66 -0.59
C ASN A 197 -0.70 22.09 -1.47
N VAL A 198 0.13 21.19 -0.95
CA VAL A 198 1.18 20.54 -1.73
C VAL A 198 0.59 19.68 -2.86
N LEU A 199 -0.53 19.00 -2.64
CA LEU A 199 -1.21 18.26 -3.69
C LEU A 199 -1.81 19.17 -4.76
N LEU A 200 -2.32 20.34 -4.39
CA LEU A 200 -2.80 21.34 -5.37
C LEU A 200 -1.67 21.88 -6.26
N GLU A 201 -0.45 22.03 -5.71
CA GLU A 201 0.72 22.50 -6.45
C GLU A 201 1.39 21.40 -7.28
N ARG A 202 1.61 20.23 -6.69
CA ARG A 202 2.40 19.15 -7.31
C ARG A 202 1.55 18.10 -8.02
N GLU A 203 0.24 18.11 -7.84
CA GLU A 203 -0.76 17.16 -8.33
C GLU A 203 -0.52 15.69 -7.90
N THR A 204 0.73 15.32 -7.64
CA THR A 204 1.12 13.97 -7.21
C THR A 204 2.33 14.04 -6.29
N VAL A 205 2.29 13.28 -5.21
CA VAL A 205 3.39 13.13 -4.25
C VAL A 205 3.63 11.66 -3.98
N GLU A 206 4.90 11.21 -4.11
CA GLU A 206 5.27 9.80 -3.95
C GLU A 206 6.62 9.63 -3.24
N GLY A 207 6.87 8.43 -2.71
CA GLY A 207 8.15 8.07 -2.09
C GLY A 207 8.51 8.92 -0.89
N GLU A 208 9.72 9.47 -0.88
CA GLU A 208 10.25 10.27 0.25
C GLU A 208 9.44 11.55 0.50
N ALA A 209 8.99 12.21 -0.57
CA ALA A 209 8.13 13.39 -0.46
C ALA A 209 6.79 13.06 0.23
N CYS A 210 6.19 11.90 -0.09
CA CYS A 210 4.96 11.45 0.54
C CYS A 210 5.19 11.18 2.04
N LEU A 211 6.27 10.49 2.39
CA LEU A 211 6.63 10.24 3.79
C LEU A 211 6.90 11.53 4.56
N ALA A 212 7.61 12.48 3.95
CA ALA A 212 7.88 13.76 4.59
C ALA A 212 6.61 14.57 4.92
N LEU A 213 5.59 14.51 4.05
CA LEU A 213 4.27 15.09 4.34
C LEU A 213 3.56 14.37 5.49
N LEU A 214 3.60 13.05 5.48
CA LEU A 214 2.93 12.20 6.46
C LEU A 214 3.62 12.25 7.84
N ASP A 215 4.94 12.37 7.87
CA ASP A 215 5.74 12.52 9.09
C ASP A 215 5.83 13.98 9.58
N ASN A 216 5.18 14.92 8.86
CA ASN A 216 5.22 16.36 9.16
C ASN A 216 6.64 16.96 9.15
N THR A 217 7.51 16.48 8.26
CA THR A 217 8.91 16.92 8.07
C THR A 217 9.14 17.60 6.71
N TRP A 218 8.08 18.18 6.15
CA TRP A 218 8.08 18.76 4.81
C TRP A 218 9.13 19.87 4.62
N ASP A 219 9.33 20.72 5.60
CA ASP A 219 10.32 21.80 5.54
C ASP A 219 11.77 21.28 5.48
N GLU A 220 12.04 20.13 6.11
CA GLU A 220 13.34 19.48 6.05
C GLU A 220 13.55 18.82 4.69
N TYR A 221 12.51 18.20 4.17
CA TYR A 221 12.51 17.61 2.83
C TYR A 221 12.80 18.66 1.74
N LEU A 222 12.16 19.84 1.80
CA LEU A 222 12.40 20.92 0.84
C LEU A 222 13.85 21.39 0.85
N LYS A 223 14.46 21.57 2.03
CA LYS A 223 15.87 21.95 2.14
C LYS A 223 16.78 20.92 1.48
N HIS A 224 16.51 19.65 1.70
CA HIS A 224 17.27 18.57 1.09
C HIS A 224 17.06 18.49 -0.43
N GLU A 225 15.83 18.69 -0.91
CA GLU A 225 15.49 18.75 -2.34
C GLU A 225 16.27 19.91 -3.02
N ASP A 226 16.30 21.09 -2.40
CA ASP A 226 17.06 22.24 -2.89
C ASP A 226 18.57 21.98 -2.95
N GLU A 227 19.14 21.31 -1.93
CA GLU A 227 20.54 20.91 -1.91
C GLU A 227 20.88 19.93 -3.03
N ILE A 228 20.01 18.95 -3.30
CA ILE A 228 20.18 17.97 -4.38
C ILE A 228 20.10 18.66 -5.75
N ILE A 229 19.17 19.59 -5.92
CA ILE A 229 19.01 20.35 -7.17
C ILE A 229 20.26 21.21 -7.41
N ALA A 230 20.71 21.95 -6.40
CA ALA A 230 21.91 22.78 -6.50
C ALA A 230 23.17 21.95 -6.81
N ALA A 231 23.32 20.77 -6.20
CA ALA A 231 24.42 19.85 -6.48
C ALA A 231 24.40 19.33 -7.92
N LYS A 232 23.23 18.97 -8.46
CA LYS A 232 23.06 18.51 -9.84
C LYS A 232 23.36 19.63 -10.84
N GLU A 233 22.87 20.85 -10.58
CA GLU A 233 23.14 22.02 -11.43
C GLU A 233 24.64 22.34 -11.46
N ALA A 234 25.31 22.25 -10.30
CA ALA A 234 26.76 22.43 -10.23
C ALA A 234 27.54 21.36 -11.00
N GLU A 235 27.10 20.09 -10.92
CA GLU A 235 27.72 18.98 -11.68
C GLU A 235 27.51 19.14 -13.18
N GLU A 236 26.29 19.51 -13.61
CA GLU A 236 26.00 19.79 -15.04
C GLU A 236 26.79 21.01 -15.56
N ALA A 237 26.91 22.07 -14.76
CA ALA A 237 27.71 23.23 -15.10
C ALA A 237 29.20 22.86 -15.25
N ALA A 238 29.72 22.03 -14.33
CA ALA A 238 31.09 21.53 -14.41
C ALA A 238 31.30 20.60 -15.62
N ALA A 239 30.30 19.77 -15.97
CA ALA A 239 30.37 18.93 -17.17
C ALA A 239 30.37 19.76 -18.45
N ARG A 240 29.52 20.81 -18.54
CA ARG A 240 29.50 21.72 -19.69
C ARG A 240 30.82 22.48 -19.81
N ALA A 241 31.39 22.95 -18.71
CA ALA A 241 32.70 23.65 -18.71
C ALA A 241 33.84 22.71 -19.17
N ARG A 242 33.79 21.40 -18.84
CA ARG A 242 34.75 20.40 -19.34
C ARG A 242 34.60 20.19 -20.84
N ASP A 243 33.39 20.07 -21.33
CA ASP A 243 33.12 19.89 -22.76
C ASP A 243 33.52 21.13 -23.57
N GLU A 244 33.33 22.34 -23.04
CA GLU A 244 33.73 23.57 -23.66
C GLU A 244 35.28 23.71 -23.72
N HIS A 245 35.97 23.26 -22.66
CA HIS A 245 37.44 23.19 -22.63
C HIS A 245 38.01 22.18 -23.63
N LEU A 246 37.36 21.03 -23.79
CA LEU A 246 37.74 20.00 -24.75
C LEU A 246 37.47 20.40 -26.21
N ALA A 247 36.53 21.34 -26.41
CA ALA A 247 36.22 21.88 -27.77
C ALA A 247 37.11 23.02 -28.20
N ASP A 248 37.97 23.61 -27.33
CA ASP A 248 38.89 24.67 -27.65
C ASP A 248 40.13 24.07 -28.39
N PRO A 249 40.35 24.36 -29.69
CA PRO A 249 41.48 23.81 -30.43
C PRO A 249 42.85 24.38 -29.95
N ASN A 250 42.86 25.36 -29.07
CA ASN A 250 44.08 25.91 -28.46
C ASN A 250 44.34 25.43 -27.03
N TRP A 251 43.44 24.63 -26.47
CA TRP A 251 43.65 24.07 -25.15
C TRP A 251 44.86 23.13 -25.15
N LYS A 252 45.88 23.47 -24.38
CA LYS A 252 47.02 22.60 -24.08
C LYS A 252 46.90 22.21 -22.62
N GLU A 253 46.91 20.91 -22.36
CA GLU A 253 47.09 20.41 -21.00
C GLU A 253 48.34 21.09 -20.41
N GLU A 254 48.18 21.80 -19.30
CA GLU A 254 49.33 22.21 -18.53
C GLU A 254 50.05 20.95 -18.11
N PRO A 255 51.39 20.84 -18.38
CA PRO A 255 52.13 19.67 -17.97
C PRO A 255 52.02 19.54 -16.46
N VAL A 256 51.42 18.50 -16.00
CA VAL A 256 51.44 18.10 -14.58
C VAL A 256 52.92 17.94 -14.22
N GLU A 257 53.45 18.82 -13.38
CA GLU A 257 54.78 18.67 -12.87
C GLU A 257 54.92 17.28 -12.25
N PRO A 258 55.97 16.51 -12.54
CA PRO A 258 56.18 15.18 -12.00
C PRO A 258 56.65 15.32 -10.52
N GLY A 259 55.71 15.64 -9.67
CA GLY A 259 55.88 15.66 -8.24
C GLY A 259 55.00 14.58 -7.65
N ASP A 260 55.63 13.52 -7.13
CA ASP A 260 55.06 12.46 -6.33
C ASP A 260 53.96 11.58 -6.98
N GLN A 261 54.22 11.05 -8.16
CA GLN A 261 53.68 9.74 -8.52
C GLN A 261 54.69 8.72 -8.07
N ASP A 262 54.36 7.99 -6.99
CA ASP A 262 55.00 6.73 -6.66
C ASP A 262 54.84 5.83 -7.89
N PRO A 263 55.95 5.53 -8.64
CA PRO A 263 55.83 4.71 -9.82
C PRO A 263 55.70 3.27 -9.37
N ASN A 264 54.51 2.76 -9.32
CA ASN A 264 54.19 1.39 -9.07
C ASN A 264 53.79 1.07 -7.61
N PRO A 265 52.48 1.07 -7.28
CA PRO A 265 52.08 0.36 -6.11
C PRO A 265 52.55 -1.10 -6.28
N PRO A 266 53.21 -1.70 -5.28
CA PRO A 266 53.72 -3.05 -5.41
C PRO A 266 52.56 -3.97 -5.77
N TYR A 267 52.68 -4.63 -6.93
CA TYR A 267 51.87 -5.75 -7.32
C TYR A 267 51.93 -6.77 -6.20
N ARG A 268 50.89 -6.85 -5.36
CA ARG A 268 50.75 -7.96 -4.44
C ARG A 268 50.37 -9.16 -5.26
N GLU A 269 51.35 -10.03 -5.50
CA GLU A 269 51.07 -11.40 -5.89
C GLU A 269 50.09 -12.00 -4.87
N PRO A 270 49.03 -12.70 -5.34
CA PRO A 270 48.21 -13.50 -4.43
C PRO A 270 49.17 -14.49 -3.74
N ALA A 271 49.20 -14.49 -2.43
CA ALA A 271 49.94 -15.40 -1.62
C ALA A 271 49.61 -16.83 -2.07
N GLU A 272 50.63 -17.54 -2.59
CA GLU A 272 50.59 -18.97 -2.73
C GLU A 272 50.43 -19.57 -1.32
N GLY A 273 49.22 -20.00 -1.04
CA GLY A 273 48.91 -20.80 0.14
C GLY A 273 49.38 -22.22 -0.14
N ASP A 274 50.41 -22.57 0.58
CA ASP A 274 50.89 -23.96 0.73
C ASP A 274 49.71 -24.90 1.03
N GLY A 275 49.62 -25.91 0.29
CA GLY A 275 49.85 -27.31 0.44
C GLY A 275 48.88 -28.08 1.32
N ASP A 276 48.41 -29.12 0.70
CA ASP A 276 48.11 -30.41 1.31
C ASP A 276 47.03 -30.50 2.39
N ASP A 277 45.89 -30.91 1.98
CA ASP A 277 45.30 -32.18 2.44
C ASP A 277 44.07 -32.54 1.62
N ALA A 278 44.27 -33.41 0.66
CA ALA A 278 43.24 -34.25 0.13
C ALA A 278 43.15 -35.53 0.94
N PRO A 279 41.98 -36.04 1.22
CA PRO A 279 41.81 -37.48 1.09
C PRO A 279 40.74 -37.84 0.06
N ALA A 280 41.24 -38.57 -0.90
CA ALA A 280 40.73 -39.80 -1.49
C ALA A 280 39.19 -40.00 -1.61
N SER A 281 38.82 -40.07 -2.86
CA SER A 281 37.89 -41.04 -3.47
C SER A 281 37.21 -42.06 -2.56
N ALA A 282 35.90 -42.11 -2.63
CA ALA A 282 35.16 -43.34 -2.64
C ALA A 282 33.93 -43.24 -3.52
N SER A 283 33.93 -44.09 -4.44
CA SER A 283 33.00 -44.46 -5.48
C SER A 283 31.67 -44.98 -4.98
N SER A 284 30.65 -44.75 -5.82
CA SER A 284 29.56 -45.70 -6.22
C SER A 284 28.67 -46.28 -5.12
N THR A 285 27.44 -46.19 -5.23
CA THR A 285 26.46 -47.17 -5.75
C THR A 285 25.05 -46.80 -5.29
N SER A 286 24.18 -46.76 -6.29
CA SER A 286 22.87 -47.41 -6.42
C SER A 286 21.87 -47.41 -5.29
N ASP A 287 20.67 -47.02 -5.68
CA ASP A 287 19.34 -47.65 -5.41
C ASP A 287 18.94 -47.87 -3.93
N GLU A 288 17.88 -47.22 -3.58
CA GLU A 288 16.65 -47.87 -3.13
C GLU A 288 15.66 -46.85 -2.58
N ALA A 289 14.47 -46.91 -3.09
CA ALA A 289 13.29 -46.28 -2.51
C ALA A 289 12.83 -47.10 -1.28
N PRO A 290 12.29 -46.48 -0.24
CA PRO A 290 11.44 -47.17 0.72
C PRO A 290 9.99 -46.74 0.52
N VAL A 291 9.22 -47.65 0.10
CA VAL A 291 8.07 -48.42 0.62
C VAL A 291 7.20 -47.66 1.64
N ASP A 292 5.95 -47.49 1.21
CA ASP A 292 4.68 -47.48 1.95
C ASP A 292 4.72 -47.30 3.49
N ALA A 293 4.04 -46.22 3.92
CA ALA A 293 3.43 -46.15 5.24
C ALA A 293 1.89 -46.25 5.12
N PRO A 294 1.23 -47.06 5.95
CA PRO A 294 -0.20 -47.37 5.79
C PRO A 294 -1.11 -46.25 6.33
N ALA A 295 -2.25 -46.08 5.67
CA ALA A 295 -3.35 -45.24 6.05
C ALA A 295 -3.98 -45.64 7.40
N PRO A 296 -4.47 -44.68 8.22
CA PRO A 296 -5.22 -45.00 9.42
C PRO A 296 -6.62 -45.48 9.10
N GLN A 297 -6.98 -46.63 9.71
CA GLN A 297 -8.28 -47.24 9.64
C GLN A 297 -9.34 -46.44 10.37
N ALA A 298 -10.53 -46.38 9.77
CA ALA A 298 -11.74 -45.85 10.37
C ALA A 298 -12.22 -46.75 11.53
N PRO A 299 -12.84 -46.18 12.59
CA PRO A 299 -13.41 -47.02 13.66
C PRO A 299 -14.72 -47.66 13.24
N GLU A 300 -14.81 -48.98 13.51
CA GLU A 300 -15.98 -49.82 13.38
C GLU A 300 -17.17 -49.31 14.19
N GLN A 301 -18.31 -49.25 13.55
CA GLN A 301 -19.62 -49.14 14.20
C GLN A 301 -19.95 -50.46 14.89
N LYS A 302 -20.01 -50.47 16.21
CA LYS A 302 -20.71 -51.48 16.99
C LYS A 302 -22.17 -51.08 17.09
N GLY A 303 -22.99 -51.84 16.39
CA GLY A 303 -24.42 -51.91 16.67
C GLY A 303 -24.65 -52.63 18.01
N ASP A 304 -25.53 -52.09 18.81
CA ASP A 304 -26.30 -52.91 19.74
C ASP A 304 -27.74 -52.44 19.76
N GLY A 305 -28.60 -53.37 19.49
CA GLY A 305 -30.03 -53.26 19.53
C GLY A 305 -30.51 -53.41 20.98
N THR A 306 -31.68 -52.90 21.22
CA THR A 306 -32.82 -53.56 21.91
C THR A 306 -33.89 -52.51 22.19
N GLU A 307 -35.05 -52.78 21.60
CA GLU A 307 -36.40 -52.86 22.17
C GLU A 307 -36.72 -52.05 23.43
N ARG A 308 -37.56 -51.07 23.33
CA ARG A 308 -38.98 -51.03 23.74
C ARG A 308 -39.62 -49.70 23.38
#